data_a81650bf65e3226f0c21ed897e4f160d
#
_entry.id   a81650bf65e3226f0c21ed897e4f160d
#
_cell.length_a   1.000
_cell.length_b   1.000
_cell.length_c   1.000
_cell.angle_alpha   90.00
_cell.angle_beta   90.00
_cell.angle_gamma   90.00
#
_symmetry.space_group_name_H-M   'P 1'
#
loop_
_entity.id
_entity.type
_entity.pdbx_description
1 polymer ?
#
loop_
_entity_poly.entity_id
_entity_poly.type
_entity_poly.pdbx_seq_one_letter_code
_entity_poly.pdbx_strand_id
1 'polypeptide(L)'
;MLATDSTSTWGGFVAADYYCADSENGDHVDDPSENALFMLISDLNGADNTFVVVQPDEDDPAWFASVAVFDEGGYEIVRRDTSQREHDVTIETSINQIAGDLTKWLAARAT
;
A
#
# COMPACT_ATOMS: atom_id res chain seq x y z
N MET A 1 14.43 10.30 24.61
CA MET A 1 13.91 10.04 24.76
C MET A 1 13.44 9.92 24.52
N LEU A 2 13.77 10.00 24.14
CA LEU A 2 13.24 9.62 23.98
C LEU A 2 12.78 9.49 23.66
N ALA A 3 13.09 9.59 23.50
CA ALA A 3 12.54 9.22 23.26
C ALA A 3 12.17 9.02 22.90
N THR A 4 12.39 9.07 22.67
CA THR A 4 11.94 8.75 22.41
C THR A 4 11.69 8.58 21.89
N ASP A 5 11.98 8.63 21.78
CA ASP A 5 11.71 8.33 21.34
C ASP A 5 11.65 8.10 20.75
N SER A 6 11.96 8.01 20.71
CA SER A 6 11.85 7.63 20.24
C SER A 6 11.99 7.49 19.56
N THR A 7 12.29 7.48 19.46
CA THR A 7 12.42 7.30 18.93
C THR A 7 12.81 7.38 18.30
N SER A 8 13.18 7.44 18.17
CA SER A 8 13.52 7.44 17.71
C SER A 8 14.19 7.60 17.37
N THR A 9 14.53 7.63 17.25
CA THR A 9 15.03 7.71 17.09
C THR A 9 15.69 7.65 16.67
N TRP A 10 16.18 7.48 16.36
CA TRP A 10 16.68 7.36 15.88
C TRP A 10 17.09 7.57 15.13
N GLY A 11 17.26 7.63 14.80
CA GLY A 11 17.48 7.80 14.13
C GLY A 11 17.46 7.69 13.24
N GLY A 12 17.58 7.68 12.81
CA GLY A 12 17.49 7.63 12.02
C GLY A 12 17.19 7.18 11.28
N PHE A 13 17.20 7.03 11.04
CA PHE A 13 16.85 6.56 10.36
C PHE A 13 16.09 6.15 9.78
N VAL A 14 16.14 6.13 9.63
CA VAL A 14 15.54 5.55 8.97
C VAL A 14 14.46 5.27 8.60
N ALA A 15 14.48 5.38 8.40
CA ALA A 15 13.40 5.39 8.02
C ALA A 15 12.41 4.90 7.53
N ALA A 16 12.30 4.93 6.88
CA ALA A 16 11.24 4.71 6.15
C ALA A 16 10.66 3.40 6.08
N ASP A 17 10.57 2.80 7.05
CA ASP A 17 9.88 1.61 7.12
C ASP A 17 8.42 1.86 7.15
N TYR A 18 8.04 3.08 7.02
CA TYR A 18 6.71 3.52 7.32
C TYR A 18 5.96 3.79 6.03
N TYR A 19 4.86 3.13 5.84
CA TYR A 19 4.01 3.35 4.68
C TYR A 19 2.55 3.40 5.12
N CYS A 20 1.70 3.91 4.25
CA CYS A 20 0.29 4.06 4.55
C CYS A 20 -0.56 3.70 3.34
N ALA A 21 -1.82 3.38 3.59
CA ALA A 21 -2.79 3.09 2.55
C ALA A 21 -3.87 4.17 2.58
N ASP A 22 -4.21 4.71 1.41
CA ASP A 22 -5.21 5.76 1.27
C ASP A 22 -6.21 5.36 0.21
N SER A 23 -7.49 5.36 0.57
CA SER A 23 -8.58 5.10 -0.37
C SER A 23 -9.11 6.40 -0.94
N GLU A 24 -9.73 6.32 -2.10
CA GLU A 24 -10.34 7.49 -2.74
C GLU A 24 -11.36 8.17 -1.83
N ASN A 25 -12.09 7.39 -1.03
CA ASN A 25 -13.13 7.95 -0.15
C ASN A 25 -12.57 8.61 1.12
N GLY A 26 -11.23 8.64 1.29
CA GLY A 26 -10.61 9.32 2.41
C GLY A 26 -10.16 8.40 3.55
N ASP A 27 -10.40 7.10 3.46
CA ASP A 27 -9.89 6.18 4.48
C ASP A 27 -8.36 6.16 4.43
N HIS A 28 -7.75 6.20 5.61
CA HIS A 28 -6.30 6.23 5.73
C HIS A 28 -5.87 5.26 6.83
N VAL A 29 -4.93 4.37 6.50
CA VAL A 29 -4.42 3.38 7.45
C VAL A 29 -2.90 3.40 7.42
N ASP A 30 -2.29 3.67 8.57
CA ASP A 30 -0.83 3.61 8.70
C ASP A 30 -0.41 2.15 8.87
N ASP A 31 0.67 1.77 8.20
CA ASP A 31 1.27 0.45 8.31
C ASP A 31 0.22 -0.68 8.23
N PRO A 32 -0.54 -0.74 7.13
CA PRO A 32 -1.67 -1.65 7.04
C PRO A 32 -1.23 -3.12 7.09
N SER A 33 -1.94 -3.90 7.90
CA SER A 33 -1.81 -5.35 7.95
C SER A 33 -2.48 -5.97 6.73
N GLU A 34 -2.28 -7.26 6.54
CA GLU A 34 -2.97 -8.00 5.48
C GLU A 34 -4.48 -7.88 5.65
N ASN A 35 -4.98 -7.99 6.88
CA ASN A 35 -6.41 -7.87 7.15
C ASN A 35 -6.91 -6.46 6.84
N ALA A 36 -6.14 -5.43 7.18
CA ALA A 36 -6.51 -4.06 6.86
C ALA A 36 -6.58 -3.86 5.35
N LEU A 37 -5.62 -4.39 4.59
CA LEU A 37 -5.64 -4.32 3.14
C LEU A 37 -6.86 -5.04 2.58
N PHE A 38 -7.18 -6.22 3.10
CA PHE A 38 -8.36 -6.95 2.68
C PHE A 38 -9.63 -6.11 2.86
N MET A 39 -9.77 -5.46 4.02
CA MET A 39 -10.95 -4.64 4.31
C MET A 39 -11.02 -3.43 3.39
N LEU A 40 -9.89 -2.76 3.16
CA LEU A 40 -9.86 -1.59 2.27
C LEU A 40 -10.27 -1.96 0.85
N ILE A 41 -9.76 -3.10 0.34
CA ILE A 41 -10.09 -3.56 -1.01
C ILE A 41 -11.55 -3.98 -1.08
N SER A 42 -12.05 -4.63 -0.03
CA SER A 42 -13.46 -5.06 0.03
C SER A 42 -14.42 -3.88 -0.05
N ASP A 43 -14.00 -2.71 0.43
CA ASP A 43 -14.83 -1.52 0.44
C ASP A 43 -14.82 -0.77 -0.90
N LEU A 44 -13.99 -1.18 -1.84
CA LEU A 44 -13.94 -0.52 -3.14
C LEU A 44 -15.21 -0.78 -3.94
N ASN A 45 -15.61 0.21 -4.71
CA ASN A 45 -16.80 0.12 -5.56
C ASN A 45 -16.55 0.89 -6.85
N GLY A 46 -17.50 0.85 -7.77
CA GLY A 46 -17.33 1.49 -9.07
C GLY A 46 -17.81 2.93 -9.15
N ALA A 47 -18.13 3.58 -8.02
CA ALA A 47 -18.73 4.90 -8.01
C ALA A 47 -17.85 5.97 -7.35
N ASP A 48 -17.64 5.86 -6.04
CA ASP A 48 -16.98 6.92 -5.28
C ASP A 48 -15.83 6.44 -4.42
N ASN A 49 -15.46 5.17 -4.52
CA ASN A 49 -14.33 4.60 -3.81
C ASN A 49 -13.67 3.57 -4.71
N THR A 50 -13.05 4.03 -5.79
CA THR A 50 -12.63 3.16 -6.89
C THR A 50 -11.21 2.63 -6.75
N PHE A 51 -10.40 3.18 -5.82
CA PHE A 51 -9.01 2.73 -5.69
C PHE A 51 -8.48 2.95 -4.27
N VAL A 52 -7.42 2.21 -3.97
CA VAL A 52 -6.59 2.44 -2.78
C VAL A 52 -5.13 2.43 -3.23
N VAL A 53 -4.32 3.32 -2.64
CA VAL A 53 -2.89 3.44 -2.94
C VAL A 53 -2.11 3.21 -1.67
N VAL A 54 -1.05 2.40 -1.75
CA VAL A 54 -0.14 2.14 -0.64
C VAL A 54 1.24 2.64 -1.03
N GLN A 55 1.82 3.49 -0.23
CA GLN A 55 3.13 4.08 -0.53
C GLN A 55 3.78 4.59 0.75
N PRO A 56 5.11 4.82 0.73
CA PRO A 56 5.78 5.45 1.89
C PRO A 56 5.17 6.81 2.18
N ASP A 57 5.10 7.16 3.46
CA ASP A 57 4.59 8.46 3.88
C ASP A 57 5.70 9.49 3.78
N GLU A 58 6.03 9.85 2.56
CA GLU A 58 7.10 10.80 2.27
C GLU A 58 6.83 11.49 0.94
N ASP A 59 7.48 12.61 0.72
CA ASP A 59 7.41 13.30 -0.56
C ASP A 59 8.17 12.48 -1.60
N ASP A 60 7.64 12.35 -2.79
CA ASP A 60 8.32 11.66 -3.89
C ASP A 60 8.72 10.23 -3.54
N PRO A 61 7.75 9.39 -3.17
CA PRO A 61 8.07 7.99 -2.81
C PRO A 61 8.64 7.20 -3.98
N ALA A 62 9.62 6.33 -3.67
CA ALA A 62 10.30 5.53 -4.68
C ALA A 62 9.44 4.35 -5.17
N TRP A 63 8.42 3.98 -4.42
CA TRP A 63 7.56 2.87 -4.80
C TRP A 63 6.12 3.12 -4.37
N PHE A 64 5.20 2.47 -5.05
CA PHE A 64 3.79 2.44 -4.63
C PHE A 64 3.12 1.19 -5.19
N ALA A 65 2.01 0.82 -4.58
CA ALA A 65 1.10 -0.16 -5.13
C ALA A 65 -0.30 0.44 -5.12
N SER A 66 -1.09 0.15 -6.12
CA SER A 66 -2.48 0.58 -6.13
C SER A 66 -3.38 -0.59 -6.54
N VAL A 67 -4.60 -0.57 -6.03
CA VAL A 67 -5.63 -1.53 -6.39
C VAL A 67 -6.85 -0.71 -6.78
N ALA A 68 -7.35 -0.93 -7.98
CA ALA A 68 -8.49 -0.19 -8.51
C ALA A 68 -9.52 -1.17 -9.05
N VAL A 69 -10.80 -0.79 -8.92
CA VAL A 69 -11.88 -1.57 -9.51
C VAL A 69 -11.72 -1.57 -11.03
N PHE A 70 -11.81 -2.74 -11.64
CA PHE A 70 -11.67 -2.91 -13.08
C PHE A 70 -13.07 -3.08 -13.69
N ASP A 71 -13.37 -2.29 -14.73
CA ASP A 71 -14.71 -2.26 -15.31
C ASP A 71 -15.20 -3.62 -15.80
N GLU A 72 -14.30 -4.47 -16.23
CA GLU A 72 -14.65 -5.79 -16.75
C GLU A 72 -14.68 -6.88 -15.69
N GLY A 73 -14.60 -6.49 -14.43
CA GLY A 73 -14.65 -7.40 -13.30
C GLY A 73 -13.29 -7.59 -12.67
N GLY A 74 -13.26 -7.74 -11.35
CA GLY A 74 -12.01 -7.86 -10.61
C GLY A 74 -11.36 -6.53 -10.36
N TYR A 75 -10.05 -6.55 -10.15
CA TYR A 75 -9.27 -5.39 -9.75
C TYR A 75 -8.00 -5.31 -10.57
N GLU A 76 -7.60 -4.08 -10.89
CA GLU A 76 -6.31 -3.84 -11.53
C GLU A 76 -5.30 -3.48 -10.45
N ILE A 77 -4.20 -4.22 -10.38
CA ILE A 77 -3.14 -3.99 -9.40
C ILE A 77 -1.92 -3.45 -10.14
N VAL A 78 -1.45 -2.28 -9.70
CA VAL A 78 -0.23 -1.68 -10.24
C VAL A 78 0.81 -1.65 -9.13
N ARG A 79 2.01 -2.16 -9.42
CA ARG A 79 3.14 -2.12 -8.50
C ARG A 79 4.29 -1.45 -9.22
N ARG A 80 4.82 -0.43 -8.60
CA ARG A 80 5.94 0.31 -9.18
C ARG A 80 7.01 0.55 -8.14
N ASP A 81 8.25 0.29 -8.51
CA ASP A 81 9.40 0.54 -7.66
C ASP A 81 10.54 1.02 -8.53
N THR A 82 10.83 2.32 -8.48
CA THR A 82 11.83 2.92 -9.34
C THR A 82 13.24 2.46 -8.98
N SER A 83 13.49 2.13 -7.71
CA SER A 83 14.80 1.65 -7.27
C SER A 83 15.10 0.27 -7.81
N GLN A 84 14.07 -0.52 -8.12
CA GLN A 84 14.21 -1.87 -8.66
C GLN A 84 13.88 -1.92 -10.16
N ARG A 85 13.53 -0.78 -10.76
CA ARG A 85 13.07 -0.69 -12.14
C ARG A 85 11.87 -1.60 -12.39
N GLU A 86 11.02 -1.72 -11.40
CA GLU A 86 9.84 -2.57 -11.47
C GLU A 86 8.61 -1.76 -11.85
N HIS A 87 7.81 -2.30 -12.77
CA HIS A 87 6.52 -1.73 -13.10
C HIS A 87 5.64 -2.88 -13.59
N ASP A 88 4.73 -3.35 -12.73
CA ASP A 88 3.84 -4.45 -13.04
C ASP A 88 2.40 -4.01 -12.99
N VAL A 89 1.60 -4.50 -13.94
CA VAL A 89 0.15 -4.31 -13.94
C VAL A 89 -0.48 -5.68 -14.09
N THR A 90 -1.33 -6.05 -13.15
CA THR A 90 -2.02 -7.35 -13.18
C THR A 90 -3.50 -7.17 -12.88
N ILE A 91 -4.30 -8.14 -13.32
CA ILE A 91 -5.73 -8.18 -13.03
C ILE A 91 -5.97 -9.40 -12.16
N GLU A 92 -6.71 -9.22 -11.06
CA GLU A 92 -6.96 -10.30 -10.11
C GLU A 92 -8.38 -10.15 -9.56
N THR A 93 -9.07 -11.27 -9.34
CA THR A 93 -10.43 -11.25 -8.82
C THR A 93 -10.53 -11.58 -7.34
N SER A 94 -9.55 -12.27 -6.78
CA SER A 94 -9.59 -12.71 -5.40
C SER A 94 -9.00 -11.66 -4.47
N ILE A 95 -9.82 -11.07 -3.62
CA ILE A 95 -9.36 -10.06 -2.64
C ILE A 95 -8.35 -10.67 -1.69
N ASN A 96 -8.56 -11.91 -1.26
CA ASN A 96 -7.61 -12.61 -0.40
C ASN A 96 -6.23 -12.72 -1.06
N GLN A 97 -6.22 -13.08 -2.35
CA GLN A 97 -4.97 -13.23 -3.09
C GLN A 97 -4.26 -11.88 -3.21
N ILE A 98 -5.03 -10.84 -3.52
CA ILE A 98 -4.47 -9.48 -3.66
C ILE A 98 -3.85 -9.03 -2.34
N ALA A 99 -4.60 -9.15 -1.24
CA ALA A 99 -4.11 -8.71 0.07
C ALA A 99 -2.87 -9.49 0.49
N GLY A 100 -2.85 -10.79 0.26
CA GLY A 100 -1.69 -11.62 0.61
C GLY A 100 -0.46 -11.28 -0.21
N ASP A 101 -0.63 -11.12 -1.52
CA ASP A 101 0.48 -10.79 -2.41
C ASP A 101 1.03 -9.40 -2.11
N LEU A 102 0.15 -8.42 -1.85
CA LEU A 102 0.59 -7.08 -1.49
C LEU A 102 1.35 -7.09 -0.17
N THR A 103 0.88 -7.83 0.81
CA THR A 103 1.56 -7.90 2.10
C THR A 103 2.99 -8.40 1.94
N LYS A 104 3.19 -9.41 1.12
CA LYS A 104 4.54 -9.92 0.84
C LYS A 104 5.40 -8.90 0.10
N TRP A 105 4.81 -8.24 -0.88
CA TRP A 105 5.52 -7.23 -1.66
C TRP A 105 5.95 -6.05 -0.78
N LEU A 106 5.06 -5.60 0.11
CA LEU A 106 5.34 -4.50 1.02
C LEU A 106 6.40 -4.90 2.05
N ALA A 107 6.33 -6.12 2.56
CA ALA A 107 7.30 -6.60 3.55
C ALA A 107 8.73 -6.58 3.00
N ALA A 108 8.89 -6.88 1.71
CA ALA A 108 10.20 -6.86 1.08
C ALA A 108 10.78 -5.46 1.00
N ARG A 109 9.95 -4.43 1.10
CA ARG A 109 10.36 -3.02 1.01
C ARG A 109 10.48 -2.33 2.35
N ALA A 110 9.91 -2.93 3.39
CA ALA A 110 9.89 -2.33 4.71
C ALA A 110 11.20 -2.56 5.49
N THR A 111 12.15 -3.27 4.91
CA THR A 111 13.43 -3.51 5.57
C THR A 111 14.59 -2.70 4.91
#